data_ce165d7bd5d02c3baa0b0e3b6813587e
#
_entry.id   ce165d7bd5d02c3baa0b0e3b6813587e
#
_cell.length_a   1.000
_cell.length_b   1.000
_cell.length_c   1.000
_cell.angle_alpha   90.00
_cell.angle_beta   90.00
_cell.angle_gamma   90.00
#
_symmetry.space_group_name_H-M   'P 1'
#
loop_
_entity.id
_entity.type
_entity.pdbx_description
1 polymer ?
#
loop_
_entity_poly.entity_id
_entity_poly.type
_entity_poly.pdbx_seq_one_letter_code
_entity_poly.pdbx_strand_id
1 'polypeptide(L)'
;MKFRGFIAGLLLLSTAAVAACSAVKPAATAADTDKAVTDMSGSYASMTPEEICASLTLEQKAAQMMQPTLYNVPPAKMKTIDYGSVLSRIDDWPMPTADEWKSTVNEYQKYAMESDAGIPYIYGNDSVHGVNFASGCVIFPHNINVGAANDAELTGEYGKLVGSDIVHTGMLLNFSPCVATACDPRWGRTYESYSSDSGRVTELAVAYTKGLLSEGIVVCPKHFFGDGMTSFGTGEDPDTMLIDRGDARLTEDQIKDQLAVYQALIDEGVQVIMLSHSSLNGVKMHENEKYISILKNDMGFNGIVLSDWDSIMNCSGATYKDNIILGVNAGIDMFMTETDHDAAMSYIVQGVNEGRISSERIDDAVTRIIRVKKDAGLFDDPFLEDLKPSYEYASQRSHEVARMLAAESFVPLKAGNHMYIEPGMKVFVTGPAADDVGALCGGWTNWWQGSTDEEFSGGAPSMHFVEGSSIVEALKEAGETNGFEIVTDKSQIGSCDMVILCIGEKPYAEWYGDTADMSVTGALGLSGNAEAIKTAADSGLPTVALITAGRNVIISEYLDKWDSCIMLYLPGSEGGNAAADVLTKKVEMTGTLPMPYYSSVDQINGSGCWKDTGWNAFKDTV
;
A
#
# COMPACT_ATOMS: atom_id res chain seq x y z
N MET A 1 0.19 -5.15 33.66
CA MET A 1 -0.42 -4.21 34.64
C MET A 1 -0.83 -2.95 33.91
N LYS A 2 -2.10 -2.81 33.60
CA LYS A 2 -2.88 -1.64 33.23
C LYS A 2 -2.22 -0.50 32.38
N PHE A 3 -2.45 -0.54 31.07
CA PHE A 3 -2.79 0.64 30.29
C PHE A 3 -3.94 0.26 29.34
N ARG A 4 -5.14 0.40 29.86
CA ARG A 4 -6.39 0.44 29.09
C ARG A 4 -6.92 1.86 29.20
N GLY A 5 -7.20 2.47 28.04
CA GLY A 5 -8.21 3.50 27.92
C GLY A 5 -7.67 4.92 27.80
N PHE A 6 -7.65 5.41 26.57
CA PHE A 6 -7.97 6.83 26.30
C PHE A 6 -8.40 6.98 24.84
N ILE A 7 -9.60 6.53 24.52
CA ILE A 7 -10.44 7.11 23.47
C ILE A 7 -11.88 6.89 23.92
N ALA A 8 -12.41 7.83 24.66
CA ALA A 8 -13.84 8.12 24.76
C ALA A 8 -14.02 9.37 25.60
N GLY A 9 -14.54 10.43 24.99
CA GLY A 9 -15.32 11.43 25.72
C GLY A 9 -14.65 12.77 25.97
N LEU A 10 -14.80 13.70 25.03
CA LEU A 10 -15.04 15.11 25.36
C LEU A 10 -16.00 15.74 24.34
N LEU A 11 -17.27 15.41 24.50
CA LEU A 11 -18.38 16.26 24.07
C LEU A 11 -18.87 16.98 25.32
N LEU A 12 -18.57 18.25 25.45
CA LEU A 12 -19.33 19.15 26.33
C LEU A 12 -19.24 20.59 25.83
N LEU A 13 -20.36 21.02 25.30
CA LEU A 13 -20.96 22.38 25.28
C LEU A 13 -20.12 23.51 25.88
N SER A 14 -19.91 24.56 25.07
CA SER A 14 -19.89 25.90 25.58
C SER A 14 -20.75 26.83 24.69
N THR A 15 -21.82 27.28 25.31
CA THR A 15 -22.79 28.24 24.83
C THR A 15 -22.20 29.65 24.69
N ALA A 16 -22.77 30.36 23.76
CA ALA A 16 -22.55 31.74 23.35
C ALA A 16 -22.28 32.77 24.47
N ALA A 17 -21.36 33.69 24.19
CA ALA A 17 -21.43 35.06 24.68
C ALA A 17 -21.08 36.01 23.53
N VAL A 18 -22.10 36.68 23.01
CA VAL A 18 -21.98 37.82 22.12
C VAL A 18 -21.57 39.02 22.98
N ALA A 19 -20.45 39.63 22.67
CA ALA A 19 -20.14 40.97 23.15
C ALA A 19 -19.64 41.80 21.97
N ALA A 20 -20.43 42.80 21.66
CA ALA A 20 -20.11 43.87 20.72
C ALA A 20 -18.93 44.69 21.21
N CYS A 21 -17.99 44.98 20.33
CA CYS A 21 -17.07 46.10 20.54
C CYS A 21 -16.81 46.86 19.23
N SER A 22 -16.90 48.11 19.40
CA SER A 22 -16.97 49.22 18.48
C SER A 22 -15.74 49.36 17.56
N ALA A 23 -16.00 49.89 16.39
CA ALA A 23 -15.03 50.31 15.38
C ALA A 23 -14.07 51.40 15.90
N VAL A 24 -12.77 51.15 15.72
CA VAL A 24 -11.74 52.18 15.68
C VAL A 24 -11.13 52.16 14.29
N LYS A 25 -11.19 53.30 13.57
CA LYS A 25 -10.56 53.51 12.25
C LYS A 25 -9.04 53.60 12.40
N PRO A 26 -8.28 53.13 11.41
CA PRO A 26 -6.83 53.12 11.45
C PRO A 26 -6.25 54.50 11.04
N ALA A 27 -5.18 54.88 11.69
CA ALA A 27 -4.26 55.92 11.26
C ALA A 27 -3.21 55.37 10.30
N ALA A 28 -2.78 56.23 9.42
CA ALA A 28 -2.08 55.99 8.18
C ALA A 28 -0.64 55.50 8.28
N THR A 29 -0.23 54.86 7.15
CA THR A 29 1.11 54.82 6.54
C THR A 29 2.23 54.12 7.29
N ALA A 30 2.49 52.90 6.89
CA ALA A 30 3.83 52.31 6.84
C ALA A 30 4.15 51.95 5.38
N ALA A 31 5.32 52.35 4.95
CA ALA A 31 5.80 52.30 3.62
C ALA A 31 5.86 50.84 3.08
N ASP A 32 5.44 50.69 1.84
CA ASP A 32 5.80 49.59 0.97
C ASP A 32 7.31 49.38 1.01
N THR A 33 7.72 48.30 1.65
CA THR A 33 8.96 47.60 1.28
C THR A 33 8.53 46.30 0.61
N ASP A 34 8.14 46.42 -0.67
CA ASP A 34 8.28 45.32 -1.61
C ASP A 34 9.76 44.93 -1.61
N LYS A 35 10.14 44.01 -0.72
CA LYS A 35 11.25 43.13 -1.01
C LYS A 35 10.77 42.29 -2.20
N ALA A 36 11.30 42.60 -3.37
CA ALA A 36 11.28 41.71 -4.50
C ALA A 36 11.68 40.32 -3.96
N VAL A 37 10.78 39.37 -3.95
CA VAL A 37 11.08 37.96 -3.84
C VAL A 37 11.95 37.73 -5.06
N THR A 38 13.25 37.69 -4.90
CA THR A 38 14.18 37.27 -5.95
C THR A 38 13.75 35.86 -6.28
N ASP A 39 13.30 35.67 -7.50
CA ASP A 39 12.94 34.39 -8.07
C ASP A 39 14.20 33.47 -8.05
N MET A 40 14.41 32.80 -6.93
CA MET A 40 15.57 31.93 -6.71
C MET A 40 15.40 30.62 -7.50
N SER A 41 14.16 30.25 -7.87
CA SER A 41 13.88 29.05 -8.65
C SER A 41 14.58 29.07 -10.03
N GLY A 42 14.60 30.22 -10.69
CA GLY A 42 15.34 30.42 -11.94
C GLY A 42 16.86 30.29 -11.80
N SER A 43 17.42 30.40 -10.57
CA SER A 43 18.85 30.24 -10.35
C SER A 43 19.27 28.77 -10.17
N TYR A 44 18.44 27.94 -9.52
CA TYR A 44 18.77 26.53 -9.27
C TYR A 44 18.65 25.63 -10.50
N ALA A 45 17.86 25.98 -11.50
CA ALA A 45 17.69 25.19 -12.72
C ALA A 45 19.06 24.90 -13.41
N SER A 46 19.97 25.89 -13.41
CA SER A 46 21.30 25.77 -14.02
C SER A 46 22.39 25.19 -13.10
N MET A 47 22.13 25.05 -11.80
CA MET A 47 23.11 24.54 -10.83
C MET A 47 23.09 23.01 -10.74
N THR A 48 24.23 22.41 -10.44
CA THR A 48 24.29 20.97 -10.11
C THR A 48 23.69 20.70 -8.72
N PRO A 49 23.30 19.45 -8.42
CA PRO A 49 22.83 19.09 -7.08
C PRO A 49 23.84 19.43 -5.98
N GLU A 50 25.13 19.25 -6.24
CA GLU A 50 26.24 19.58 -5.33
C GLU A 50 26.33 21.08 -5.08
N GLU A 51 26.18 21.91 -6.11
CA GLU A 51 26.19 23.37 -5.99
C GLU A 51 24.99 23.89 -5.19
N ILE A 52 23.79 23.32 -5.42
CA ILE A 52 22.59 23.64 -4.63
C ILE A 52 22.82 23.25 -3.17
N CYS A 53 23.26 22.01 -2.91
CA CYS A 53 23.56 21.53 -1.57
C CYS A 53 24.57 22.44 -0.85
N ALA A 54 25.64 22.87 -1.52
CA ALA A 54 26.65 23.75 -0.95
C ALA A 54 26.13 25.15 -0.60
N SER A 55 25.02 25.60 -1.21
CA SER A 55 24.42 26.90 -0.93
C SER A 55 23.53 26.89 0.33
N LEU A 56 23.17 25.72 0.86
CA LEU A 56 22.27 25.58 2.00
C LEU A 56 22.98 25.67 3.35
N THR A 57 22.33 26.24 4.34
CA THR A 57 22.76 26.15 5.74
C THR A 57 22.61 24.73 6.28
N LEU A 58 23.25 24.41 7.41
CA LEU A 58 23.11 23.10 8.05
C LEU A 58 21.66 22.79 8.45
N GLU A 59 20.95 23.80 8.95
CA GLU A 59 19.53 23.69 9.32
C GLU A 59 18.65 23.38 8.11
N GLN A 60 18.89 24.04 6.97
CA GLN A 60 18.18 23.78 5.72
C GLN A 60 18.50 22.37 5.19
N LYS A 61 19.76 21.95 5.28
CA LYS A 61 20.15 20.57 4.92
C LYS A 61 19.45 19.54 5.80
N ALA A 62 19.41 19.76 7.11
CA ALA A 62 18.70 18.87 8.03
C ALA A 62 17.18 18.83 7.75
N ALA A 63 16.58 19.97 7.38
CA ALA A 63 15.17 20.03 6.98
C ALA A 63 14.89 19.26 5.69
N GLN A 64 15.78 19.33 4.69
CA GLN A 64 15.67 18.51 3.47
C GLN A 64 15.67 17.01 3.75
N MET A 65 16.29 16.56 4.83
CA MET A 65 16.30 15.16 5.25
C MET A 65 15.02 14.71 5.97
N MET A 66 14.00 15.57 6.11
CA MET A 66 12.74 15.23 6.80
C MET A 66 11.58 15.01 5.83
N GLN A 67 10.76 14.00 6.14
CA GLN A 67 9.48 13.71 5.52
C GLN A 67 8.40 13.57 6.60
N PRO A 68 7.87 14.70 7.13
CA PRO A 68 6.77 14.70 8.08
C PRO A 68 5.43 14.41 7.42
N THR A 69 4.42 14.06 8.24
CA THR A 69 3.05 13.90 7.78
C THR A 69 2.35 15.23 7.57
N LEU A 70 1.47 15.28 6.59
CA LEU A 70 0.69 16.46 6.22
C LEU A 70 -0.17 16.96 7.39
N TYR A 71 -0.74 16.10 8.21
CA TYR A 71 -1.58 16.52 9.34
C TYR A 71 -0.78 17.13 10.53
N ASN A 72 0.52 16.89 10.60
CA ASN A 72 1.40 17.49 11.62
C ASN A 72 2.11 18.76 11.14
N VAL A 73 2.09 19.03 9.85
CA VAL A 73 2.75 20.19 9.24
C VAL A 73 1.73 20.99 8.44
N PRO A 74 1.17 22.09 8.98
CA PRO A 74 0.28 22.95 8.20
C PRO A 74 1.06 23.59 7.03
N PRO A 75 0.40 23.88 5.89
CA PRO A 75 1.07 24.39 4.68
C PRO A 75 2.00 25.60 4.94
N ALA A 76 1.54 26.55 5.75
CA ALA A 76 2.31 27.75 6.08
C ALA A 76 3.67 27.47 6.78
N LYS A 77 3.86 26.28 7.41
CA LYS A 77 5.12 25.89 8.03
C LYS A 77 6.21 25.65 6.98
N MET A 78 5.84 25.25 5.76
CA MET A 78 6.77 25.09 4.64
C MET A 78 7.52 26.36 4.26
N LYS A 79 6.94 27.54 4.58
CA LYS A 79 7.61 28.82 4.33
C LYS A 79 8.76 29.11 5.29
N THR A 80 8.77 28.49 6.45
CA THR A 80 9.76 28.74 7.51
C THR A 80 10.71 27.58 7.73
N ILE A 81 10.38 26.40 7.22
CA ILE A 81 11.18 25.20 7.32
C ILE A 81 11.17 24.52 5.95
N ASP A 82 12.35 24.31 5.39
CA ASP A 82 12.57 23.77 4.06
C ASP A 82 12.50 22.22 4.07
N TYR A 83 11.36 21.62 4.49
CA TYR A 83 11.21 20.16 4.49
C TYR A 83 11.44 19.56 3.11
N GLY A 84 12.18 18.46 3.06
CA GLY A 84 12.49 17.79 1.79
C GLY A 84 11.31 17.13 1.13
N SER A 85 10.43 16.58 1.94
CA SER A 85 9.23 15.86 1.50
C SER A 85 8.11 16.05 2.52
N VAL A 86 6.88 15.72 2.11
CA VAL A 86 5.70 15.56 2.98
C VAL A 86 4.99 14.29 2.52
N LEU A 87 4.42 13.55 3.44
CA LEU A 87 3.69 12.34 3.08
C LEU A 87 2.19 12.42 3.40
N SER A 88 1.46 11.45 2.85
CA SER A 88 0.02 11.39 2.80
C SER A 88 -0.66 11.52 4.16
N ARG A 89 -1.88 11.99 4.08
CA ARG A 89 -2.86 12.01 5.16
C ARG A 89 -3.76 10.78 5.06
N ILE A 90 -3.98 10.13 6.18
CA ILE A 90 -4.69 8.86 6.23
C ILE A 90 -6.16 9.02 6.64
N ASP A 91 -6.53 10.09 7.38
CA ASP A 91 -7.77 10.14 8.15
C ASP A 91 -8.77 11.23 7.74
N ASP A 92 -8.73 11.75 6.51
CA ASP A 92 -9.69 12.76 6.07
C ASP A 92 -10.96 12.17 5.47
N TRP A 93 -12.07 12.55 6.03
CA TRP A 93 -13.40 12.21 5.53
C TRP A 93 -14.26 13.47 5.33
N PRO A 94 -14.99 13.60 4.22
CA PRO A 94 -14.96 12.67 3.08
C PRO A 94 -13.57 12.64 2.42
N MET A 95 -13.24 11.52 1.76
CA MET A 95 -11.99 11.42 1.03
C MET A 95 -11.89 12.52 -0.03
N PRO A 96 -10.73 13.19 -0.14
CA PRO A 96 -10.51 14.19 -1.17
C PRO A 96 -10.61 13.59 -2.58
N THR A 97 -11.17 14.35 -3.49
CA THR A 97 -11.06 14.07 -4.93
C THR A 97 -9.61 14.28 -5.42
N ALA A 98 -9.29 13.78 -6.61
CA ALA A 98 -7.98 14.03 -7.22
C ALA A 98 -7.67 15.55 -7.34
N ASP A 99 -8.66 16.37 -7.70
CA ASP A 99 -8.51 17.84 -7.80
C ASP A 99 -8.27 18.50 -6.44
N GLU A 100 -8.94 18.04 -5.39
CA GLU A 100 -8.71 18.54 -4.02
C GLU A 100 -7.31 18.14 -3.52
N TRP A 101 -6.85 16.94 -3.82
CA TRP A 101 -5.47 16.52 -3.57
C TRP A 101 -4.48 17.43 -4.29
N LYS A 102 -4.67 17.65 -5.61
CA LYS A 102 -3.81 18.54 -6.40
C LYS A 102 -3.77 19.95 -5.83
N SER A 103 -4.92 20.47 -5.40
CA SER A 103 -5.01 21.78 -4.76
C SER A 103 -4.20 21.82 -3.44
N THR A 104 -4.31 20.77 -2.62
CA THR A 104 -3.58 20.66 -1.36
C THR A 104 -2.07 20.56 -1.60
N VAL A 105 -1.63 19.68 -2.50
CA VAL A 105 -0.21 19.51 -2.83
C VAL A 105 0.38 20.84 -3.35
N ASN A 106 -0.35 21.55 -4.20
CA ASN A 106 0.07 22.83 -4.76
C ASN A 106 0.13 23.94 -3.69
N GLU A 107 -0.74 23.90 -2.68
CA GLU A 107 -0.69 24.86 -1.56
C GLU A 107 0.62 24.69 -0.77
N TYR A 108 1.01 23.43 -0.45
CA TYR A 108 2.29 23.14 0.19
C TYR A 108 3.47 23.58 -0.67
N GLN A 109 3.43 23.30 -1.98
CA GLN A 109 4.48 23.68 -2.91
C GLN A 109 4.66 25.19 -2.98
N LYS A 110 3.57 25.93 -3.02
CA LYS A 110 3.60 27.39 -3.01
C LYS A 110 4.39 27.92 -1.79
N TYR A 111 4.08 27.41 -0.59
CA TYR A 111 4.78 27.86 0.61
C TYR A 111 6.24 27.39 0.66
N ALA A 112 6.57 26.21 0.12
CA ALA A 112 7.94 25.75 -0.04
C ALA A 112 8.75 26.68 -0.95
N MET A 113 8.16 27.10 -2.07
CA MET A 113 8.79 28.05 -3.01
C MET A 113 8.93 29.47 -2.44
N GLU A 114 8.13 29.82 -1.42
CA GLU A 114 8.22 31.10 -0.69
C GLU A 114 9.18 31.05 0.51
N SER A 115 9.83 29.90 0.78
CA SER A 115 10.81 29.75 1.86
C SER A 115 12.13 30.45 1.52
N ASP A 116 13.02 30.59 2.53
CA ASP A 116 14.32 31.24 2.33
C ASP A 116 15.23 30.46 1.36
N ALA A 117 15.15 29.12 1.35
CA ALA A 117 15.85 28.29 0.38
C ALA A 117 15.16 28.24 -0.98
N GLY A 118 13.84 28.33 -1.04
CA GLY A 118 13.06 28.26 -2.27
C GLY A 118 13.22 26.93 -3.01
N ILE A 119 13.43 25.83 -2.27
CA ILE A 119 13.57 24.48 -2.83
C ILE A 119 12.20 23.80 -2.86
N PRO A 120 11.77 23.25 -4.02
CA PRO A 120 10.54 22.50 -4.11
C PRO A 120 10.59 21.27 -3.18
N TYR A 121 9.44 20.94 -2.54
CA TYR A 121 9.31 19.69 -1.82
C TYR A 121 8.77 18.60 -2.75
N ILE A 122 8.86 17.33 -2.34
CA ILE A 122 8.23 16.21 -3.03
C ILE A 122 7.13 15.60 -2.15
N TYR A 123 5.94 15.34 -2.72
CA TYR A 123 4.85 14.71 -2.00
C TYR A 123 4.84 13.20 -2.22
N GLY A 124 4.83 12.43 -1.12
CA GLY A 124 4.80 10.96 -1.14
C GLY A 124 3.47 10.38 -0.69
N ASN A 125 3.07 9.24 -1.30
CA ASN A 125 1.86 8.52 -0.95
C ASN A 125 1.98 7.01 -1.18
N ASP A 126 1.16 6.22 -0.46
CA ASP A 126 1.02 4.77 -0.59
C ASP A 126 -0.07 4.40 -1.60
N SER A 127 0.13 4.74 -2.87
CA SER A 127 -0.74 4.28 -3.96
C SER A 127 -0.33 2.85 -4.36
N VAL A 128 -0.63 1.87 -3.49
CA VAL A 128 -0.11 0.50 -3.58
C VAL A 128 -0.92 -0.41 -4.49
N HIS A 129 -2.21 -0.12 -4.69
CA HIS A 129 -3.09 -0.83 -5.63
C HIS A 129 -4.14 0.10 -6.26
N GLY A 130 -3.71 1.23 -6.76
CA GLY A 130 -4.49 2.37 -7.23
C GLY A 130 -4.21 3.59 -6.38
N VAL A 131 -4.84 4.71 -6.68
CA VAL A 131 -4.76 5.93 -5.85
C VAL A 131 -5.75 5.82 -4.71
N ASN A 132 -5.55 4.82 -3.88
CA ASN A 132 -6.46 4.31 -2.86
C ASN A 132 -6.85 5.32 -1.74
N PHE A 133 -6.31 6.54 -1.76
CA PHE A 133 -6.66 7.63 -0.84
C PHE A 133 -7.35 8.81 -1.54
N ALA A 134 -7.80 8.64 -2.77
CA ALA A 134 -8.56 9.65 -3.48
C ALA A 134 -9.93 9.10 -3.91
N SER A 135 -10.97 9.92 -3.74
CA SER A 135 -12.35 9.56 -4.08
C SER A 135 -12.51 9.26 -5.57
N GLY A 136 -13.32 8.26 -5.90
CA GLY A 136 -13.61 7.85 -7.27
C GLY A 136 -12.47 7.10 -7.97
N CYS A 137 -11.46 6.64 -7.25
CA CYS A 137 -10.37 5.85 -7.82
C CYS A 137 -10.80 4.42 -8.16
N VAL A 138 -10.11 3.80 -9.10
CA VAL A 138 -10.17 2.36 -9.31
C VAL A 138 -9.24 1.68 -8.31
N ILE A 139 -9.77 0.77 -7.51
CA ILE A 139 -8.99 -0.11 -6.63
C ILE A 139 -8.63 -1.36 -7.42
N PHE A 140 -7.37 -1.48 -7.79
CA PHE A 140 -6.84 -2.64 -8.50
C PHE A 140 -6.68 -3.85 -7.58
N PRO A 141 -6.56 -5.07 -8.14
CA PRO A 141 -6.19 -6.24 -7.36
C PRO A 141 -4.86 -6.04 -6.62
N HIS A 142 -4.76 -6.59 -5.40
CA HIS A 142 -3.50 -6.59 -4.66
C HIS A 142 -2.39 -7.41 -5.34
N ASN A 143 -1.13 -7.20 -4.91
CA ASN A 143 0.02 -7.88 -5.51
C ASN A 143 -0.09 -9.41 -5.51
N ILE A 144 -0.72 -10.02 -4.49
CA ILE A 144 -0.99 -11.46 -4.46
C ILE A 144 -1.82 -11.91 -5.67
N ASN A 145 -2.79 -11.11 -6.08
CA ASN A 145 -3.58 -11.37 -7.29
C ASN A 145 -2.73 -11.20 -8.53
N VAL A 146 -1.96 -10.12 -8.63
CA VAL A 146 -1.03 -9.89 -9.75
C VAL A 146 -0.06 -11.06 -9.87
N GLY A 147 0.45 -11.55 -8.75
CA GLY A 147 1.29 -12.75 -8.67
C GLY A 147 0.56 -14.03 -9.12
N ALA A 148 -0.73 -14.17 -8.84
CA ALA A 148 -1.53 -15.31 -9.28
C ALA A 148 -1.85 -15.27 -10.78
N ALA A 149 -2.14 -14.09 -11.34
CA ALA A 149 -2.32 -13.86 -12.78
C ALA A 149 -1.02 -14.12 -13.53
N ASN A 150 0.10 -13.63 -12.99
CA ASN A 150 1.45 -13.79 -13.55
C ASN A 150 1.56 -13.30 -15.00
N ASP A 151 0.94 -12.16 -15.29
CA ASP A 151 0.98 -11.48 -16.58
C ASP A 151 1.78 -10.18 -16.46
N ALA A 152 3.03 -10.20 -16.95
CA ALA A 152 3.92 -9.06 -16.87
C ALA A 152 3.50 -7.91 -17.81
N GLU A 153 2.87 -8.20 -18.96
CA GLU A 153 2.41 -7.17 -19.90
C GLU A 153 1.26 -6.37 -19.29
N LEU A 154 0.24 -7.07 -18.77
CA LEU A 154 -0.90 -6.46 -18.09
C LEU A 154 -0.47 -5.75 -16.80
N THR A 155 0.52 -6.28 -16.07
CA THR A 155 1.12 -5.63 -14.90
C THR A 155 1.81 -4.32 -15.25
N GLY A 156 2.50 -4.25 -16.38
CA GLY A 156 3.11 -3.02 -16.88
C GLY A 156 2.06 -1.96 -17.25
N GLU A 157 0.97 -2.36 -17.87
CA GLU A 157 -0.15 -1.46 -18.17
C GLU A 157 -0.84 -0.97 -16.87
N TYR A 158 -1.06 -1.87 -15.91
CA TYR A 158 -1.54 -1.51 -14.57
C TYR A 158 -0.66 -0.44 -13.92
N GLY A 159 0.66 -0.61 -13.91
CA GLY A 159 1.59 0.40 -13.38
C GLY A 159 1.47 1.75 -14.09
N LYS A 160 1.28 1.76 -15.41
CA LYS A 160 1.08 2.96 -16.20
C LYS A 160 -0.22 3.69 -15.84
N LEU A 161 -1.32 2.96 -15.67
CA LEU A 161 -2.63 3.52 -15.31
C LEU A 161 -2.59 4.13 -13.90
N VAL A 162 -1.97 3.44 -12.93
CA VAL A 162 -1.77 4.00 -11.58
C VAL A 162 -0.90 5.25 -11.63
N GLY A 163 0.19 5.24 -12.39
CA GLY A 163 1.04 6.42 -12.58
C GLY A 163 0.26 7.61 -13.15
N SER A 164 -0.56 7.38 -14.17
CA SER A 164 -1.43 8.40 -14.75
C SER A 164 -2.43 8.96 -13.74
N ASP A 165 -3.06 8.10 -12.92
CA ASP A 165 -3.99 8.54 -11.87
C ASP A 165 -3.27 9.36 -10.77
N ILE A 166 -2.03 8.99 -10.40
CA ILE A 166 -1.21 9.76 -9.45
C ILE A 166 -0.94 11.17 -9.97
N VAL A 167 -0.63 11.36 -11.26
CA VAL A 167 -0.40 12.69 -11.86
C VAL A 167 -1.61 13.61 -11.70
N HIS A 168 -2.82 13.09 -11.75
CA HIS A 168 -4.04 13.88 -11.52
C HIS A 168 -4.12 14.45 -10.11
N THR A 169 -3.51 13.80 -9.12
CA THR A 169 -3.52 14.27 -7.72
C THR A 169 -2.44 15.29 -7.40
N GLY A 170 -1.52 15.56 -8.32
CA GLY A 170 -0.35 16.42 -8.09
C GLY A 170 0.74 15.77 -7.22
N MET A 171 0.54 14.54 -6.76
CA MET A 171 1.58 13.76 -6.07
C MET A 171 2.64 13.29 -7.06
N LEU A 172 3.82 12.98 -6.58
CA LEU A 172 4.92 12.55 -7.44
C LEU A 172 5.65 11.30 -6.94
N LEU A 173 5.84 11.17 -5.63
CA LEU A 173 6.54 10.02 -5.03
C LEU A 173 5.53 8.95 -4.63
N ASN A 174 5.64 7.75 -5.19
CA ASN A 174 4.82 6.60 -4.81
C ASN A 174 5.63 5.57 -4.03
N PHE A 175 5.18 5.22 -2.82
CA PHE A 175 5.79 4.18 -1.97
C PHE A 175 5.37 2.78 -2.44
N SER A 176 5.75 2.44 -3.66
CA SER A 176 5.38 1.21 -4.38
C SER A 176 6.44 0.92 -5.45
N PRO A 177 6.62 -0.35 -5.89
CA PRO A 177 5.96 -1.56 -5.41
C PRO A 177 6.49 -2.11 -4.08
N CYS A 178 5.66 -2.89 -3.37
CA CYS A 178 6.16 -3.78 -2.33
C CYS A 178 6.76 -5.03 -3.00
N VAL A 179 8.04 -5.33 -2.70
CA VAL A 179 8.79 -6.43 -3.33
C VAL A 179 9.23 -7.50 -2.33
N ALA A 180 8.47 -7.61 -1.24
CA ALA A 180 8.64 -8.69 -0.28
C ALA A 180 8.47 -10.06 -0.95
N THR A 181 9.23 -11.06 -0.49
CA THR A 181 9.07 -12.47 -0.86
C THR A 181 8.37 -13.18 0.29
N ALA A 182 7.06 -13.40 0.19
CA ALA A 182 6.27 -13.96 1.30
C ALA A 182 6.46 -15.47 1.42
N CYS A 183 7.16 -15.91 2.47
CA CYS A 183 7.44 -17.33 2.73
C CYS A 183 6.51 -17.93 3.80
N ASP A 184 5.98 -17.14 4.72
CA ASP A 184 5.06 -17.59 5.77
C ASP A 184 3.69 -16.90 5.62
N PRO A 185 2.61 -17.66 5.30
CA PRO A 185 1.30 -17.07 5.06
C PRO A 185 0.64 -16.51 6.33
N ARG A 186 1.21 -16.73 7.52
CA ARG A 186 0.73 -16.13 8.77
C ARG A 186 1.06 -14.65 8.89
N TRP A 187 1.94 -14.14 8.04
CA TRP A 187 2.30 -12.73 7.95
C TRP A 187 1.14 -11.88 7.41
N GLY A 188 0.78 -10.81 8.13
CA GLY A 188 -0.35 -9.94 7.82
C GLY A 188 -0.25 -9.24 6.48
N ARG A 189 0.97 -8.98 5.99
CA ARG A 189 1.23 -8.31 4.71
C ARG A 189 1.46 -9.28 3.54
N THR A 190 1.08 -10.55 3.68
CA THR A 190 1.23 -11.56 2.62
C THR A 190 0.65 -11.10 1.29
N TYR A 191 -0.50 -10.43 1.30
CA TYR A 191 -1.15 -9.94 0.08
C TYR A 191 -0.41 -8.80 -0.63
N GLU A 192 0.51 -8.11 0.07
CA GLU A 192 1.36 -7.09 -0.54
C GLU A 192 2.53 -7.70 -1.35
N SER A 193 2.75 -9.00 -1.25
CA SER A 193 3.76 -9.75 -2.00
C SER A 193 3.18 -10.34 -3.28
N TYR A 194 3.94 -10.26 -4.37
CA TYR A 194 3.59 -10.94 -5.62
C TYR A 194 3.70 -12.46 -5.50
N SER A 195 4.69 -12.97 -4.78
CA SER A 195 4.97 -14.41 -4.71
C SER A 195 5.93 -14.77 -3.59
N SER A 196 6.00 -16.07 -3.27
CA SER A 196 7.11 -16.68 -2.52
C SER A 196 8.33 -16.99 -3.39
N ASP A 197 8.25 -16.75 -4.70
CA ASP A 197 9.33 -16.91 -5.66
C ASP A 197 9.92 -15.55 -6.05
N SER A 198 11.19 -15.31 -5.70
CA SER A 198 11.86 -14.02 -5.94
C SER A 198 12.01 -13.68 -7.43
N GLY A 199 12.05 -14.68 -8.31
CA GLY A 199 12.08 -14.46 -9.76
C GLY A 199 10.75 -13.88 -10.26
N ARG A 200 9.61 -14.44 -9.83
CA ARG A 200 8.26 -13.90 -10.13
C ARG A 200 8.08 -12.51 -9.53
N VAL A 201 8.52 -12.29 -8.27
CA VAL A 201 8.52 -10.95 -7.65
C VAL A 201 9.29 -9.96 -8.52
N THR A 202 10.49 -10.32 -8.97
CA THR A 202 11.33 -9.46 -9.81
C THR A 202 10.65 -9.10 -11.13
N GLU A 203 10.15 -10.10 -11.87
CA GLU A 203 9.52 -9.91 -13.18
C GLU A 203 8.34 -8.94 -13.11
N LEU A 204 7.41 -9.18 -12.18
CA LEU A 204 6.19 -8.39 -12.04
C LEU A 204 6.47 -6.99 -11.46
N ALA A 205 7.36 -6.89 -10.47
CA ALA A 205 7.75 -5.61 -9.90
C ALA A 205 8.47 -4.71 -10.92
N VAL A 206 9.32 -5.27 -11.76
CA VAL A 206 9.98 -4.55 -12.87
C VAL A 206 8.94 -4.06 -13.88
N ALA A 207 7.98 -4.91 -14.26
CA ALA A 207 6.93 -4.52 -15.19
C ALA A 207 6.09 -3.36 -14.66
N TYR A 208 5.62 -3.47 -13.41
CA TYR A 208 4.86 -2.41 -12.73
C TYR A 208 5.66 -1.10 -12.62
N THR A 209 6.93 -1.20 -12.21
CA THR A 209 7.85 -0.06 -12.09
C THR A 209 8.03 0.68 -13.41
N LYS A 210 8.21 -0.04 -14.52
CA LYS A 210 8.30 0.56 -15.87
C LYS A 210 7.04 1.34 -16.22
N GLY A 211 5.88 0.82 -15.87
CA GLY A 211 4.61 1.52 -16.03
C GLY A 211 4.59 2.84 -15.29
N LEU A 212 4.90 2.86 -14.00
CA LEU A 212 4.97 4.07 -13.18
C LEU A 212 5.99 5.09 -13.73
N LEU A 213 7.21 4.65 -14.03
CA LEU A 213 8.27 5.50 -14.56
C LEU A 213 7.88 6.14 -15.89
N SER A 214 7.10 5.46 -16.72
CA SER A 214 6.63 6.00 -18.02
C SER A 214 5.69 7.20 -17.89
N GLU A 215 5.07 7.38 -16.70
CA GLU A 215 4.22 8.52 -16.36
C GLU A 215 4.98 9.61 -15.54
N GLY A 216 6.29 9.48 -15.39
CA GLY A 216 7.12 10.45 -14.68
C GLY A 216 7.06 10.33 -13.14
N ILE A 217 6.53 9.25 -12.61
CA ILE A 217 6.42 9.03 -11.17
C ILE A 217 7.77 8.66 -10.57
N VAL A 218 8.11 9.25 -9.42
CA VAL A 218 9.23 8.85 -8.60
C VAL A 218 8.85 7.58 -7.85
N VAL A 219 9.51 6.48 -8.16
CA VAL A 219 9.17 5.14 -7.69
C VAL A 219 10.01 4.76 -6.47
N CYS A 220 9.35 4.22 -5.44
CA CYS A 220 9.96 3.81 -4.18
C CYS A 220 9.66 2.36 -3.85
N PRO A 221 10.44 1.39 -4.37
CA PRO A 221 10.33 -0.01 -3.94
C PRO A 221 10.54 -0.16 -2.43
N LYS A 222 9.78 -1.10 -1.84
CA LYS A 222 9.80 -1.32 -0.39
C LYS A 222 9.60 -2.78 -0.03
N HIS A 223 10.02 -3.25 1.13
CA HIS A 223 10.90 -2.55 2.07
C HIS A 223 12.26 -3.24 2.03
N PHE A 224 13.33 -2.51 1.88
CA PHE A 224 14.69 -3.04 1.76
C PHE A 224 15.21 -3.51 3.12
N PHE A 225 15.49 -4.81 3.29
CA PHE A 225 14.92 -6.03 2.72
C PHE A 225 14.70 -7.08 3.82
N GLY A 226 13.93 -8.14 3.47
CA GLY A 226 13.73 -9.28 4.36
C GLY A 226 12.28 -9.44 4.85
N ASP A 227 11.39 -8.52 4.49
CA ASP A 227 9.94 -8.64 4.72
C ASP A 227 9.42 -9.94 4.10
N GLY A 228 8.41 -10.56 4.75
CA GLY A 228 7.85 -11.83 4.32
C GLY A 228 8.73 -13.05 4.61
N MET A 229 9.99 -12.84 5.01
CA MET A 229 10.95 -13.88 5.39
C MET A 229 11.33 -13.80 6.88
N THR A 230 10.65 -12.99 7.66
CA THR A 230 10.84 -12.88 9.12
C THR A 230 10.41 -14.15 9.83
N SER A 231 11.11 -14.49 10.90
CA SER A 231 10.86 -15.71 11.66
C SER A 231 9.62 -15.56 12.53
N PHE A 232 8.72 -16.54 12.48
CA PHE A 232 7.55 -16.59 13.36
C PHE A 232 7.96 -16.54 14.84
N GLY A 233 7.27 -15.73 15.63
CA GLY A 233 7.58 -15.49 17.04
C GLY A 233 8.63 -14.40 17.29
N THR A 234 8.94 -13.58 16.27
CA THR A 234 9.88 -12.45 16.41
C THR A 234 9.26 -11.10 16.05
N GLY A 235 7.96 -11.05 15.79
CA GLY A 235 7.24 -9.81 15.43
C GLY A 235 7.30 -8.75 16.52
N GLU A 236 7.06 -7.50 16.14
CA GLU A 236 7.15 -6.35 17.06
C GLU A 236 5.84 -5.99 17.75
N ASP A 237 4.70 -6.58 17.36
CA ASP A 237 3.46 -6.37 18.09
C ASP A 237 3.62 -6.83 19.55
N PRO A 238 3.49 -5.92 20.53
CA PRO A 238 3.77 -6.23 21.94
C PRO A 238 2.79 -7.25 22.55
N ASP A 239 1.62 -7.43 21.95
CA ASP A 239 0.58 -8.34 22.45
C ASP A 239 0.74 -9.75 21.89
N THR A 240 1.17 -9.89 20.65
CA THR A 240 1.23 -11.19 19.93
C THR A 240 2.63 -11.62 19.59
N MET A 241 3.54 -10.69 19.26
CA MET A 241 4.92 -10.95 18.80
C MET A 241 4.99 -12.00 17.69
N LEU A 242 4.04 -11.98 16.73
CA LEU A 242 3.94 -13.04 15.74
C LEU A 242 5.04 -12.96 14.67
N ILE A 243 4.92 -12.07 13.69
CA ILE A 243 5.81 -12.15 12.52
C ILE A 243 6.15 -10.80 11.89
N ASP A 244 5.19 -9.88 11.78
CA ASP A 244 5.43 -8.61 11.13
C ASP A 244 6.50 -7.78 11.85
N ARG A 245 7.38 -7.10 11.08
CA ARG A 245 8.51 -6.31 11.58
C ARG A 245 9.53 -7.12 12.40
N GLY A 246 9.49 -8.46 12.32
CA GLY A 246 10.33 -9.38 13.07
C GLY A 246 11.78 -9.47 12.58
N ASP A 247 12.45 -10.57 12.92
CA ASP A 247 13.85 -10.83 12.54
C ASP A 247 13.93 -11.79 11.34
N ALA A 248 14.35 -11.28 10.21
CA ALA A 248 14.65 -12.06 9.00
C ALA A 248 16.00 -12.77 9.18
N ARG A 249 15.95 -14.07 9.48
CA ARG A 249 17.13 -14.92 9.69
C ARG A 249 17.54 -15.60 8.40
N LEU A 250 18.22 -14.85 7.54
CA LEU A 250 18.53 -15.27 6.17
C LEU A 250 19.93 -15.85 6.03
N THR A 251 20.04 -16.85 5.18
CA THR A 251 21.32 -17.37 4.67
C THR A 251 21.92 -16.39 3.64
N GLU A 252 23.23 -16.52 3.36
CA GLU A 252 23.91 -15.71 2.36
C GLU A 252 23.27 -15.84 0.95
N ASP A 253 22.74 -17.01 0.59
CA ASP A 253 22.10 -17.21 -0.72
C ASP A 253 20.74 -16.50 -0.76
N GLN A 254 19.93 -16.59 0.30
CA GLN A 254 18.67 -15.85 0.41
C GLN A 254 18.90 -14.33 0.39
N ILE A 255 19.97 -13.85 1.05
CA ILE A 255 20.36 -12.43 1.00
C ILE A 255 20.68 -12.02 -0.44
N LYS A 256 21.46 -12.82 -1.18
CA LYS A 256 21.77 -12.54 -2.59
C LYS A 256 20.52 -12.48 -3.46
N ASP A 257 19.57 -13.42 -3.24
CA ASP A 257 18.32 -13.43 -3.98
C ASP A 257 17.49 -12.16 -3.71
N GLN A 258 17.42 -11.72 -2.44
CA GLN A 258 16.74 -10.46 -2.09
C GLN A 258 17.43 -9.22 -2.69
N LEU A 259 18.75 -9.15 -2.63
CA LEU A 259 19.50 -8.04 -3.25
C LEU A 259 19.34 -8.02 -4.78
N ALA A 260 19.22 -9.18 -5.43
CA ALA A 260 19.00 -9.25 -6.87
C ALA A 260 17.66 -8.65 -7.30
N VAL A 261 16.60 -8.78 -6.48
CA VAL A 261 15.30 -8.11 -6.72
C VAL A 261 15.49 -6.59 -6.79
N TYR A 262 16.19 -6.02 -5.79
CA TYR A 262 16.43 -4.58 -5.76
C TYR A 262 17.39 -4.12 -6.86
N GLN A 263 18.40 -4.95 -7.21
CA GLN A 263 19.29 -4.61 -8.32
C GLN A 263 18.52 -4.46 -9.64
N ALA A 264 17.60 -5.36 -9.93
CA ALA A 264 16.78 -5.27 -11.14
C ALA A 264 15.97 -3.96 -11.19
N LEU A 265 15.46 -3.48 -10.05
CA LEU A 265 14.72 -2.22 -9.96
C LEU A 265 15.64 -0.99 -10.05
N ILE A 266 16.84 -1.07 -9.48
CA ILE A 266 17.87 -0.01 -9.62
C ILE A 266 18.27 0.12 -11.10
N ASP A 267 18.44 -0.99 -11.81
CA ASP A 267 18.78 -1.00 -13.23
C ASP A 267 17.66 -0.38 -14.11
N GLU A 268 16.40 -0.39 -13.65
CA GLU A 268 15.28 0.33 -14.31
C GLU A 268 15.23 1.81 -13.94
N GLY A 269 16.02 2.27 -12.97
CA GLY A 269 16.14 3.69 -12.62
C GLY A 269 15.23 4.18 -11.51
N VAL A 270 14.86 3.32 -10.55
CA VAL A 270 14.13 3.78 -9.34
C VAL A 270 14.93 4.81 -8.55
N GLN A 271 14.23 5.81 -8.02
CA GLN A 271 14.88 6.99 -7.44
C GLN A 271 14.85 7.02 -5.92
N VAL A 272 14.00 6.24 -5.28
CA VAL A 272 13.89 6.13 -3.81
C VAL A 272 13.84 4.65 -3.45
N ILE A 273 14.41 4.25 -2.34
CA ILE A 273 14.24 2.91 -1.75
C ILE A 273 13.94 3.08 -0.26
N MET A 274 12.82 2.49 0.19
CA MET A 274 12.42 2.52 1.60
C MET A 274 12.96 1.30 2.33
N LEU A 275 13.54 1.55 3.52
CA LEU A 275 14.09 0.49 4.38
C LEU A 275 12.98 -0.28 5.08
N SER A 276 13.24 -1.55 5.39
CA SER A 276 12.33 -2.41 6.16
C SER A 276 12.31 -2.08 7.65
N HIS A 277 11.16 -2.17 8.28
CA HIS A 277 11.03 -2.21 9.75
C HIS A 277 11.76 -3.39 10.38
N SER A 278 11.94 -4.48 9.63
CA SER A 278 12.46 -5.75 10.14
C SER A 278 13.94 -5.66 10.53
N SER A 279 14.35 -6.58 11.38
CA SER A 279 15.76 -6.86 11.61
C SER A 279 16.26 -7.88 10.58
N LEU A 280 17.53 -7.80 10.23
CA LEU A 280 18.22 -8.82 9.45
C LEU A 280 19.30 -9.46 10.30
N ASN A 281 19.14 -10.75 10.63
CA ASN A 281 20.07 -11.50 11.48
C ASN A 281 20.39 -10.75 12.80
N GLY A 282 19.35 -10.18 13.42
CA GLY A 282 19.40 -9.50 14.71
C GLY A 282 19.79 -8.02 14.68
N VAL A 283 19.98 -7.42 13.51
CA VAL A 283 20.31 -5.97 13.35
C VAL A 283 19.14 -5.27 12.65
N LYS A 284 18.57 -4.23 13.26
CA LYS A 284 17.53 -3.41 12.62
C LYS A 284 18.03 -2.81 11.31
N MET A 285 17.20 -2.87 10.25
CA MET A 285 17.65 -2.40 8.94
C MET A 285 18.00 -0.90 8.94
N HIS A 286 17.31 -0.08 9.75
CA HIS A 286 17.57 1.36 9.89
C HIS A 286 18.91 1.74 10.55
N GLU A 287 19.60 0.78 11.15
CA GLU A 287 20.97 0.95 11.67
C GLU A 287 22.00 0.02 11.01
N ASN A 288 21.57 -0.70 9.95
CA ASN A 288 22.40 -1.69 9.28
C ASN A 288 23.30 -1.06 8.22
N GLU A 289 24.37 -0.40 8.67
CA GLU A 289 25.37 0.26 7.82
C GLU A 289 25.90 -0.66 6.71
N LYS A 290 26.12 -1.96 7.02
CA LYS A 290 26.65 -2.93 6.05
C LYS A 290 25.79 -3.01 4.80
N TYR A 291 24.48 -3.20 4.95
CA TYR A 291 23.61 -3.44 3.80
C TYR A 291 23.16 -2.14 3.12
N ILE A 292 23.06 -1.03 3.86
CA ILE A 292 22.86 0.29 3.26
C ILE A 292 24.10 0.70 2.45
N SER A 293 25.30 0.37 2.93
CA SER A 293 26.54 0.58 2.17
C SER A 293 26.60 -0.27 0.90
N ILE A 294 26.20 -1.55 0.96
CA ILE A 294 26.07 -2.41 -0.23
C ILE A 294 25.10 -1.79 -1.23
N LEU A 295 23.90 -1.35 -0.78
CA LEU A 295 22.93 -0.68 -1.63
C LEU A 295 23.51 0.53 -2.36
N LYS A 296 24.16 1.44 -1.63
CA LYS A 296 24.69 2.69 -2.21
C LYS A 296 25.93 2.47 -3.05
N ASN A 297 26.89 1.64 -2.59
CA ASN A 297 28.22 1.55 -3.18
C ASN A 297 28.35 0.37 -4.15
N ASP A 298 27.97 -0.84 -3.73
CA ASP A 298 28.19 -2.05 -4.53
C ASP A 298 27.11 -2.20 -5.61
N MET A 299 25.86 -1.89 -5.28
CA MET A 299 24.73 -1.93 -6.21
C MET A 299 24.57 -0.64 -7.03
N GLY A 300 25.31 0.42 -6.68
CA GLY A 300 25.35 1.68 -7.42
C GLY A 300 24.10 2.55 -7.28
N PHE A 301 23.31 2.38 -6.21
CA PHE A 301 22.10 3.18 -5.99
C PHE A 301 22.44 4.64 -5.65
N ASN A 302 22.05 5.55 -6.54
CA ASN A 302 22.32 6.99 -6.42
C ASN A 302 21.11 7.82 -5.95
N GLY A 303 19.98 7.17 -5.66
CA GLY A 303 18.76 7.79 -5.18
C GLY A 303 18.72 7.97 -3.65
N ILE A 304 17.54 8.23 -3.13
CA ILE A 304 17.26 8.46 -1.69
C ILE A 304 17.05 7.13 -0.98
N VAL A 305 17.79 6.91 0.10
CA VAL A 305 17.48 5.88 1.10
C VAL A 305 16.53 6.49 2.11
N LEU A 306 15.26 6.05 2.08
CA LEU A 306 14.17 6.55 2.92
C LEU A 306 13.96 5.61 4.12
N SER A 307 13.77 6.16 5.33
CA SER A 307 13.30 5.35 6.45
C SER A 307 11.83 4.98 6.28
N ASP A 308 11.38 3.95 6.98
CA ASP A 308 9.95 3.66 7.13
C ASP A 308 9.36 4.40 8.34
N TRP A 309 8.04 4.44 8.46
CA TRP A 309 7.26 5.20 9.45
C TRP A 309 7.74 4.97 10.88
N ASP A 310 8.32 6.01 11.48
CA ASP A 310 8.88 6.04 12.85
C ASP A 310 9.82 4.87 13.22
N SER A 311 10.24 4.07 12.26
CA SER A 311 11.09 2.87 12.47
C SER A 311 12.42 3.19 13.15
N ILE A 312 12.89 4.42 12.96
CA ILE A 312 14.12 4.90 13.60
C ILE A 312 14.05 4.88 15.14
N MET A 313 12.83 4.89 15.71
CA MET A 313 12.65 4.79 17.16
C MET A 313 13.05 3.43 17.72
N ASN A 314 13.05 2.38 16.90
CA ASN A 314 13.32 0.99 17.30
C ASN A 314 14.77 0.57 17.11
N CYS A 315 15.68 1.50 16.77
CA CYS A 315 17.12 1.26 16.69
C CYS A 315 17.76 1.12 18.08
N SER A 316 18.99 0.62 18.13
CA SER A 316 19.69 0.23 19.36
C SER A 316 20.26 1.39 20.18
N GLY A 317 20.09 2.63 19.77
CA GLY A 317 20.57 3.82 20.49
C GLY A 317 19.91 4.00 21.84
N ALA A 318 20.63 4.61 22.77
CA ALA A 318 20.15 4.82 24.15
C ALA A 318 19.02 5.89 24.23
N THR A 319 18.95 6.78 23.26
CA THR A 319 17.96 7.87 23.16
C THR A 319 17.52 8.05 21.72
N TYR A 320 16.40 8.75 21.49
CA TYR A 320 15.96 9.09 20.14
C TYR A 320 17.04 9.86 19.36
N LYS A 321 17.77 10.78 20.01
CA LYS A 321 18.91 11.46 19.40
C LYS A 321 19.98 10.46 18.92
N ASP A 322 20.30 9.45 19.74
CA ASP A 322 21.29 8.44 19.37
C ASP A 322 20.81 7.60 18.18
N ASN A 323 19.50 7.27 18.13
CA ASN A 323 18.91 6.56 17.00
C ASN A 323 18.99 7.38 15.70
N ILE A 324 18.66 8.68 15.74
CA ILE A 324 18.80 9.57 14.57
C ILE A 324 20.26 9.59 14.09
N ILE A 325 21.23 9.73 15.00
CA ILE A 325 22.65 9.75 14.63
C ILE A 325 23.09 8.40 14.05
N LEU A 326 22.63 7.28 14.63
CA LEU A 326 22.88 5.94 14.09
C LEU A 326 22.33 5.80 12.66
N GLY A 327 21.07 6.18 12.43
CA GLY A 327 20.44 6.10 11.12
C GLY A 327 21.13 6.96 10.06
N VAL A 328 21.49 8.21 10.40
CA VAL A 328 22.25 9.08 9.49
C VAL A 328 23.59 8.44 9.12
N ASN A 329 24.34 7.95 10.11
CA ASN A 329 25.65 7.33 9.89
C ASN A 329 25.54 5.99 9.16
N ALA A 330 24.46 5.22 9.38
CA ALA A 330 24.19 4.00 8.62
C ALA A 330 23.90 4.26 7.14
N GLY A 331 23.49 5.49 6.78
CA GLY A 331 23.33 5.91 5.40
C GLY A 331 21.91 6.33 5.01
N ILE A 332 20.98 6.49 5.96
CA ILE A 332 19.64 7.03 5.69
C ILE A 332 19.76 8.47 5.22
N ASP A 333 19.08 8.81 4.13
CA ASP A 333 19.10 10.14 3.53
C ASP A 333 17.86 10.96 3.92
N MET A 334 16.69 10.31 4.10
CA MET A 334 15.46 10.97 4.47
C MET A 334 14.72 10.17 5.54
N PHE A 335 14.17 10.87 6.53
CA PHE A 335 13.46 10.29 7.67
C PHE A 335 11.96 10.52 7.54
N MET A 336 11.20 9.44 7.46
CA MET A 336 9.74 9.44 7.57
C MET A 336 9.37 9.43 9.06
N THR A 337 8.91 10.57 9.58
CA THR A 337 8.61 10.74 11.00
C THR A 337 7.23 11.38 11.19
N GLU A 338 6.39 10.76 12.01
CA GLU A 338 5.06 11.27 12.27
C GLU A 338 5.12 12.55 13.12
N THR A 339 5.58 12.47 14.36
CA THR A 339 5.45 13.56 15.33
C THR A 339 6.75 14.28 15.67
N ASP A 340 7.86 13.57 15.67
CA ASP A 340 9.14 14.06 16.22
C ASP A 340 10.10 14.62 15.15
N HIS A 341 9.58 15.04 13.98
CA HIS A 341 10.38 15.58 12.87
C HIS A 341 11.21 16.81 13.25
N ASP A 342 10.65 17.74 14.06
CA ASP A 342 11.40 18.93 14.52
C ASP A 342 12.54 18.53 15.46
N ALA A 343 12.34 17.52 16.33
CA ALA A 343 13.38 16.99 17.19
C ALA A 343 14.46 16.25 16.37
N ALA A 344 14.05 15.42 15.42
CA ALA A 344 14.97 14.72 14.53
C ALA A 344 15.88 15.68 13.78
N MET A 345 15.33 16.71 13.15
CA MET A 345 16.05 17.78 12.48
C MET A 345 17.07 18.45 13.42
N SER A 346 16.62 18.82 14.63
CA SER A 346 17.50 19.42 15.65
C SER A 346 18.64 18.47 16.07
N TYR A 347 18.40 17.17 16.17
CA TYR A 347 19.40 16.17 16.55
C TYR A 347 20.43 15.93 15.44
N ILE A 348 20.04 16.04 14.16
CA ILE A 348 21.00 16.04 13.04
C ILE A 348 21.96 17.21 13.17
N VAL A 349 21.43 18.45 13.34
CA VAL A 349 22.27 19.65 13.52
C VAL A 349 23.19 19.52 14.72
N GLN A 350 22.68 19.05 15.86
CA GLN A 350 23.49 18.80 17.05
C GLN A 350 24.56 17.73 16.80
N GLY A 351 24.22 16.63 16.12
CA GLY A 351 25.14 15.55 15.78
C GLY A 351 26.33 16.03 14.96
N VAL A 352 26.09 16.92 14.01
CA VAL A 352 27.18 17.56 13.22
C VAL A 352 28.02 18.48 14.11
N ASN A 353 27.40 19.35 14.89
CA ASN A 353 28.11 20.29 15.78
C ASN A 353 28.93 19.57 16.86
N GLU A 354 28.52 18.38 17.29
CA GLU A 354 29.22 17.52 18.23
C GLU A 354 30.32 16.65 17.56
N GLY A 355 30.43 16.68 16.24
CA GLY A 355 31.36 15.83 15.46
C GLY A 355 30.96 14.34 15.46
N ARG A 356 29.71 14.00 15.76
CA ARG A 356 29.14 12.64 15.73
C ARG A 356 28.61 12.27 14.35
N ILE A 357 28.29 13.26 13.52
CA ILE A 357 27.91 13.12 12.11
C ILE A 357 28.88 13.98 11.31
N SER A 358 29.45 13.47 10.22
CA SER A 358 30.30 14.27 9.36
C SER A 358 29.50 15.18 8.44
N SER A 359 30.06 16.34 8.08
CA SER A 359 29.42 17.25 7.10
C SER A 359 29.26 16.59 5.74
N GLU A 360 30.24 15.78 5.33
CA GLU A 360 30.22 15.05 4.07
C GLU A 360 29.03 14.05 3.99
N ARG A 361 28.65 13.44 5.13
CA ARG A 361 27.50 12.53 5.17
C ARG A 361 26.18 13.29 4.95
N ILE A 362 26.06 14.49 5.54
CA ILE A 362 24.89 15.36 5.32
C ILE A 362 24.86 15.84 3.87
N ASP A 363 26.00 16.25 3.34
CA ASP A 363 26.12 16.70 1.95
C ASP A 363 25.76 15.58 0.95
N ASP A 364 26.17 14.32 1.21
CA ASP A 364 25.76 13.17 0.40
C ASP A 364 24.22 12.97 0.44
N ALA A 365 23.59 13.02 1.64
CA ALA A 365 22.15 12.86 1.77
C ALA A 365 21.38 13.93 0.98
N VAL A 366 21.74 15.20 1.22
CA VAL A 366 21.03 16.33 0.60
C VAL A 366 21.27 16.38 -0.91
N THR A 367 22.48 16.07 -1.37
CA THR A 367 22.78 15.99 -2.81
C THR A 367 21.93 14.93 -3.50
N ARG A 368 21.70 13.75 -2.87
CA ARG A 368 20.80 12.71 -3.38
C ARG A 368 19.35 13.21 -3.47
N ILE A 369 18.88 13.88 -2.42
CA ILE A 369 17.52 14.45 -2.37
C ILE A 369 17.34 15.49 -3.48
N ILE A 370 18.27 16.42 -3.62
CA ILE A 370 18.23 17.45 -4.66
C ILE A 370 18.30 16.83 -6.06
N ARG A 371 19.13 15.82 -6.26
CA ARG A 371 19.24 15.09 -7.55
C ARG A 371 17.90 14.49 -7.94
N VAL A 372 17.25 13.74 -7.04
CA VAL A 372 15.93 13.14 -7.33
C VAL A 372 14.90 14.22 -7.69
N LYS A 373 14.86 15.33 -6.98
CA LYS A 373 13.97 16.46 -7.30
C LYS A 373 14.25 17.09 -8.66
N LYS A 374 15.55 17.21 -9.04
CA LYS A 374 15.95 17.73 -10.36
C LYS A 374 15.58 16.76 -11.47
N ASP A 375 15.90 15.48 -11.29
CA ASP A 375 15.60 14.45 -12.29
C ASP A 375 14.10 14.29 -12.51
N ALA A 376 13.28 14.57 -11.47
CA ALA A 376 11.83 14.62 -11.52
C ALA A 376 11.26 15.94 -12.08
N GLY A 377 12.11 16.89 -12.49
CA GLY A 377 11.68 18.15 -13.12
C GLY A 377 11.20 19.24 -12.16
N LEU A 378 11.19 19.02 -10.84
CA LEU A 378 10.62 19.94 -9.86
C LEU A 378 11.30 21.31 -9.79
N PHE A 379 12.56 21.45 -10.23
CA PHE A 379 13.25 22.72 -10.28
C PHE A 379 12.89 23.56 -11.52
N ASP A 380 12.43 22.91 -12.59
CA ASP A 380 11.98 23.56 -13.81
C ASP A 380 10.46 23.82 -13.79
N ASP A 381 9.69 22.89 -13.24
CA ASP A 381 8.23 22.95 -13.07
C ASP A 381 7.81 22.48 -11.67
N PRO A 382 7.91 23.34 -10.64
CA PRO A 382 7.58 22.96 -9.25
C PRO A 382 6.14 22.51 -9.05
N PHE A 383 5.20 22.95 -9.90
CA PHE A 383 3.78 22.65 -9.80
C PHE A 383 3.33 21.52 -10.75
N LEU A 384 4.27 20.90 -11.45
CA LEU A 384 4.02 19.81 -12.40
C LEU A 384 2.96 20.18 -13.47
N GLU A 385 2.97 21.46 -13.93
CA GLU A 385 2.01 21.95 -14.93
C GLU A 385 2.24 21.31 -16.30
N ASP A 386 3.48 20.97 -16.61
CA ASP A 386 3.87 20.34 -17.87
C ASP A 386 3.75 18.81 -17.84
N LEU A 387 3.70 18.19 -16.67
CA LEU A 387 3.48 16.75 -16.51
C LEU A 387 2.01 16.43 -16.79
N LYS A 388 1.74 15.68 -17.86
CA LYS A 388 0.39 15.34 -18.28
C LYS A 388 0.13 13.85 -18.09
N PRO A 389 -1.00 13.48 -17.47
CA PRO A 389 -1.40 12.08 -17.39
C PRO A 389 -1.71 11.52 -18.77
N SER A 390 -1.40 10.24 -18.99
CA SER A 390 -1.69 9.55 -20.26
C SER A 390 -3.16 9.19 -20.44
N TYR A 391 -3.90 9.06 -19.32
CA TYR A 391 -5.31 8.70 -19.28
C TYR A 391 -6.10 9.70 -18.45
N GLU A 392 -7.42 9.71 -18.59
CA GLU A 392 -8.31 10.39 -17.66
C GLU A 392 -8.27 9.67 -16.30
N TYR A 393 -8.54 10.40 -15.21
CA TYR A 393 -8.58 9.83 -13.86
C TYR A 393 -9.63 8.72 -13.77
N ALA A 394 -9.27 7.60 -13.15
CA ALA A 394 -10.11 6.42 -13.05
C ALA A 394 -10.74 6.03 -14.41
N SER A 395 -9.94 6.01 -15.45
CA SER A 395 -10.39 5.83 -16.84
C SER A 395 -11.14 4.50 -17.03
N GLN A 396 -11.96 4.45 -18.10
CA GLN A 396 -12.59 3.17 -18.51
C GLN A 396 -11.53 2.06 -18.69
N ARG A 397 -10.31 2.42 -19.15
CA ARG A 397 -9.22 1.46 -19.31
C ARG A 397 -8.72 0.95 -17.97
N SER A 398 -8.70 1.79 -16.92
CA SER A 398 -8.35 1.38 -15.55
C SER A 398 -9.32 0.31 -15.02
N HIS A 399 -10.64 0.49 -15.21
CA HIS A 399 -11.65 -0.51 -14.88
C HIS A 399 -11.46 -1.81 -15.67
N GLU A 400 -11.22 -1.73 -16.98
CA GLU A 400 -10.99 -2.90 -17.83
C GLU A 400 -9.76 -3.70 -17.38
N VAL A 401 -8.62 -3.04 -17.12
CA VAL A 401 -7.39 -3.70 -16.67
C VAL A 401 -7.55 -4.28 -15.27
N ALA A 402 -8.18 -3.57 -14.34
CA ALA A 402 -8.49 -4.09 -13.01
C ALA A 402 -9.34 -5.37 -13.08
N ARG A 403 -10.40 -5.37 -13.92
CA ARG A 403 -11.26 -6.54 -14.15
C ARG A 403 -10.52 -7.71 -14.80
N MET A 404 -9.64 -7.46 -15.78
CA MET A 404 -8.84 -8.49 -16.43
C MET A 404 -7.86 -9.12 -15.44
N LEU A 405 -7.08 -8.30 -14.71
CA LEU A 405 -6.15 -8.79 -13.68
C LEU A 405 -6.87 -9.60 -12.61
N ALA A 406 -8.06 -9.16 -12.17
CA ALA A 406 -8.86 -9.90 -11.20
C ALA A 406 -9.26 -11.27 -11.76
N ALA A 407 -9.84 -11.32 -12.97
CA ALA A 407 -10.31 -12.56 -13.58
C ALA A 407 -9.18 -13.56 -13.83
N GLU A 408 -8.04 -13.10 -14.34
CA GLU A 408 -6.85 -13.92 -14.59
C GLU A 408 -6.20 -14.43 -13.30
N SER A 409 -6.39 -13.69 -12.19
CA SER A 409 -5.80 -14.06 -10.90
C SER A 409 -6.54 -15.17 -10.14
N PHE A 410 -7.77 -15.48 -10.52
CA PHE A 410 -8.58 -16.45 -9.80
C PHE A 410 -8.03 -17.85 -9.95
N VAL A 411 -7.78 -18.52 -8.81
CA VAL A 411 -7.15 -19.84 -8.78
C VAL A 411 -8.18 -20.91 -8.44
N PRO A 412 -8.52 -21.82 -9.37
CA PRO A 412 -9.35 -22.96 -9.05
C PRO A 412 -8.58 -23.92 -8.13
N LEU A 413 -9.07 -24.06 -6.89
CA LEU A 413 -8.53 -25.01 -5.89
C LEU A 413 -9.17 -26.39 -5.99
N LYS A 414 -10.41 -26.46 -6.48
CA LYS A 414 -11.15 -27.67 -6.78
C LYS A 414 -12.07 -27.43 -7.96
N ALA A 415 -12.00 -28.28 -8.97
CA ALA A 415 -12.82 -28.22 -10.16
C ALA A 415 -13.79 -29.41 -10.20
N GLY A 416 -15.04 -29.18 -9.85
CA GLY A 416 -16.12 -30.16 -9.91
C GLY A 416 -17.01 -29.98 -11.14
N ASN A 417 -18.12 -30.72 -11.17
CA ASN A 417 -19.04 -30.71 -12.32
C ASN A 417 -19.91 -29.43 -12.40
N HIS A 418 -20.08 -28.73 -11.28
CA HIS A 418 -20.95 -27.55 -11.15
C HIS A 418 -20.14 -26.30 -10.79
N MET A 419 -19.08 -26.02 -11.57
CA MET A 419 -18.26 -24.82 -11.35
C MET A 419 -18.87 -23.57 -11.94
N TYR A 420 -19.67 -23.69 -12.99
CA TYR A 420 -20.15 -22.59 -13.82
C TYR A 420 -21.66 -22.45 -13.76
N ILE A 421 -22.15 -21.24 -13.98
CA ILE A 421 -23.58 -20.93 -14.08
C ILE A 421 -24.02 -21.08 -15.53
N GLU A 422 -25.04 -21.90 -15.78
CA GLU A 422 -25.59 -22.11 -17.12
C GLU A 422 -26.94 -21.39 -17.28
N PRO A 423 -27.35 -21.03 -18.52
CA PRO A 423 -28.65 -20.42 -18.78
C PRO A 423 -29.82 -21.27 -18.23
N GLY A 424 -30.80 -20.62 -17.63
CA GLY A 424 -31.97 -21.26 -17.02
C GLY A 424 -31.81 -21.69 -15.57
N MET A 425 -30.57 -21.63 -15.02
CA MET A 425 -30.36 -21.95 -13.62
C MET A 425 -30.91 -20.88 -12.68
N LYS A 426 -31.32 -21.33 -11.50
CA LYS A 426 -31.62 -20.49 -10.34
C LYS A 426 -30.55 -20.71 -9.28
N VAL A 427 -29.78 -19.67 -8.98
CA VAL A 427 -28.55 -19.73 -8.17
C VAL A 427 -28.76 -19.02 -6.85
N PHE A 428 -28.57 -19.73 -5.73
CA PHE A 428 -28.58 -19.12 -4.40
C PHE A 428 -27.18 -18.58 -4.07
N VAL A 429 -27.08 -17.28 -3.81
CA VAL A 429 -25.81 -16.63 -3.40
C VAL A 429 -25.87 -16.28 -1.92
N THR A 430 -24.83 -16.66 -1.17
CA THR A 430 -24.78 -16.46 0.28
C THR A 430 -23.33 -16.28 0.75
N GLY A 431 -23.19 -15.73 1.94
CA GLY A 431 -21.91 -15.52 2.61
C GLY A 431 -21.58 -14.03 2.76
N PRO A 432 -20.78 -13.68 3.78
CA PRO A 432 -20.51 -12.29 4.13
C PRO A 432 -19.73 -11.52 3.05
N ALA A 433 -18.95 -12.20 2.20
CA ALA A 433 -18.23 -11.57 1.08
C ALA A 433 -19.08 -11.47 -0.20
N ALA A 434 -20.36 -11.87 -0.18
CA ALA A 434 -21.21 -11.89 -1.39
C ALA A 434 -21.60 -10.49 -1.86
N ASP A 435 -21.92 -9.61 -0.92
CA ASP A 435 -22.39 -8.24 -1.16
C ASP A 435 -21.56 -7.24 -0.35
N ASP A 436 -20.23 -7.29 -0.52
CA ASP A 436 -19.25 -6.50 0.24
C ASP A 436 -18.03 -6.19 -0.64
N VAL A 437 -18.00 -4.97 -1.19
CA VAL A 437 -16.87 -4.50 -2.04
C VAL A 437 -15.63 -4.24 -1.20
N GLY A 438 -15.79 -3.75 0.03
CA GLY A 438 -14.69 -3.52 0.95
C GLY A 438 -13.91 -4.80 1.27
N ALA A 439 -14.62 -5.91 1.48
CA ALA A 439 -13.98 -7.22 1.67
C ALA A 439 -13.20 -7.68 0.42
N LEU A 440 -13.68 -7.38 -0.80
CA LEU A 440 -12.98 -7.70 -2.05
C LEU A 440 -11.70 -6.84 -2.23
N CYS A 441 -11.68 -5.64 -1.66
CA CYS A 441 -10.53 -4.72 -1.77
C CYS A 441 -9.45 -4.96 -0.73
N GLY A 442 -9.81 -5.33 0.50
CA GLY A 442 -8.84 -5.60 1.57
C GLY A 442 -8.23 -4.36 2.23
N GLY A 443 -7.09 -4.53 2.88
CA GLY A 443 -6.32 -3.44 3.50
C GLY A 443 -5.76 -2.45 2.50
N TRP A 444 -5.24 -1.31 2.98
CA TRP A 444 -4.75 -0.21 2.14
C TRP A 444 -5.81 0.32 1.15
N THR A 445 -7.08 0.27 1.54
CA THR A 445 -8.19 0.75 0.73
C THR A 445 -8.95 1.81 1.49
N ASN A 446 -8.89 3.07 1.03
CA ASN A 446 -9.51 4.27 1.62
C ASN A 446 -9.09 4.53 3.06
N TRP A 447 -9.13 3.53 3.89
CA TRP A 447 -8.62 3.45 5.24
C TRP A 447 -7.44 2.48 5.29
N TRP A 448 -6.42 2.77 6.11
CA TRP A 448 -5.22 1.94 6.21
C TRP A 448 -5.53 0.44 6.44
N GLN A 449 -6.42 0.13 7.39
CA GLN A 449 -6.81 -1.26 7.66
C GLN A 449 -7.79 -1.83 6.63
N GLY A 450 -8.35 -1.00 5.75
CA GLY A 450 -9.53 -1.35 4.98
C GLY A 450 -10.76 -1.55 5.87
N SER A 451 -11.90 -1.83 5.30
CA SER A 451 -13.13 -2.11 6.05
C SER A 451 -14.12 -2.87 5.20
N THR A 452 -14.96 -3.65 5.85
CA THR A 452 -16.16 -4.21 5.23
C THR A 452 -17.22 -3.12 5.04
N ASP A 453 -18.14 -3.29 4.11
CA ASP A 453 -19.27 -2.39 3.91
C ASP A 453 -20.17 -2.33 5.16
N GLU A 454 -20.26 -3.42 5.93
CA GLU A 454 -21.02 -3.47 7.19
C GLU A 454 -20.38 -2.61 8.29
N GLU A 455 -19.06 -2.67 8.46
CA GLU A 455 -18.33 -1.87 9.46
C GLU A 455 -18.52 -0.39 9.22
N PHE A 456 -18.56 0.01 7.99
CA PHE A 456 -18.76 1.39 7.61
C PHE A 456 -20.22 1.84 7.72
N SER A 457 -21.17 1.05 7.33
CA SER A 457 -22.61 1.39 7.43
C SER A 457 -23.04 1.64 8.88
N GLY A 458 -22.34 1.07 9.86
CA GLY A 458 -22.53 1.29 11.29
C GLY A 458 -22.00 2.62 11.84
N GLY A 459 -21.16 3.32 11.12
CA GLY A 459 -20.43 4.50 11.63
C GLY A 459 -20.87 5.85 11.10
N ALA A 460 -21.02 6.03 9.81
CA ALA A 460 -21.54 7.26 9.20
C ALA A 460 -21.97 7.00 7.74
N PRO A 461 -23.17 7.42 7.33
CA PRO A 461 -23.67 7.19 5.96
C PRO A 461 -22.85 7.89 4.85
N SER A 462 -21.90 8.73 5.21
CA SER A 462 -21.04 9.45 4.27
C SER A 462 -19.70 8.77 4.02
N MET A 463 -19.48 7.60 4.62
CA MET A 463 -18.22 6.86 4.50
C MET A 463 -18.29 5.70 3.49
N HIS A 464 -19.13 5.77 2.47
CA HIS A 464 -19.12 4.81 1.38
C HIS A 464 -18.03 5.15 0.36
N PHE A 465 -17.39 4.20 -0.07
CA PHE A 465 -16.08 4.09 -0.21
C PHE A 465 -15.55 3.79 -1.49
N VAL A 466 -15.76 2.63 -1.95
CA VAL A 466 -15.20 2.05 -3.15
C VAL A 466 -16.36 2.00 -4.12
N GLU A 467 -16.31 2.83 -5.13
CA GLU A 467 -17.14 2.59 -6.29
C GLU A 467 -16.67 1.27 -6.89
N GLY A 468 -17.55 0.27 -6.94
CA GLY A 468 -17.23 -1.08 -7.41
C GLY A 468 -18.48 -1.94 -7.45
N SER A 469 -18.34 -3.17 -7.91
CA SER A 469 -19.43 -4.13 -7.96
C SER A 469 -19.21 -5.27 -6.98
N SER A 470 -20.22 -5.55 -6.14
CA SER A 470 -20.24 -6.75 -5.34
C SER A 470 -20.45 -8.00 -6.22
N ILE A 471 -20.14 -9.18 -5.69
CA ILE A 471 -20.40 -10.44 -6.41
C ILE A 471 -21.90 -10.62 -6.71
N VAL A 472 -22.77 -10.25 -5.76
CA VAL A 472 -24.23 -10.34 -5.93
C VAL A 472 -24.73 -9.41 -7.03
N GLU A 473 -24.27 -8.15 -7.04
CA GLU A 473 -24.67 -7.17 -8.05
C GLU A 473 -24.23 -7.60 -9.44
N ALA A 474 -22.97 -7.95 -9.61
CA ALA A 474 -22.42 -8.39 -10.89
C ALA A 474 -23.09 -9.66 -11.42
N LEU A 475 -23.41 -10.65 -10.53
CA LEU A 475 -24.11 -11.86 -10.94
C LEU A 475 -25.58 -11.59 -11.32
N LYS A 476 -26.27 -10.64 -10.66
CA LYS A 476 -27.61 -10.23 -11.07
C LYS A 476 -27.61 -9.61 -12.46
N GLU A 477 -26.69 -8.69 -12.72
CA GLU A 477 -26.53 -8.06 -14.03
C GLU A 477 -26.20 -9.09 -15.13
N ALA A 478 -25.26 -10.00 -14.81
CA ALA A 478 -24.91 -11.10 -15.72
C ALA A 478 -26.11 -12.04 -15.97
N GLY A 479 -26.97 -12.27 -14.97
CA GLY A 479 -28.19 -13.09 -15.06
C GLY A 479 -29.20 -12.52 -16.04
N GLU A 480 -29.40 -11.19 -16.05
CA GLU A 480 -30.27 -10.50 -17.00
C GLU A 480 -29.82 -10.73 -18.45
N THR A 481 -28.51 -10.79 -18.68
CA THR A 481 -27.95 -10.96 -20.02
C THR A 481 -27.86 -12.43 -20.45
N ASN A 482 -27.53 -13.34 -19.52
CA ASN A 482 -27.25 -14.75 -19.81
C ASN A 482 -28.44 -15.68 -19.51
N GLY A 483 -29.54 -15.16 -18.94
CA GLY A 483 -30.76 -15.90 -18.71
C GLY A 483 -30.73 -16.87 -17.53
N PHE A 484 -30.13 -16.48 -16.40
CA PHE A 484 -30.20 -17.18 -15.13
C PHE A 484 -30.73 -16.24 -14.00
N GLU A 485 -31.19 -16.80 -12.89
CA GLU A 485 -31.78 -16.05 -11.77
C GLU A 485 -30.90 -16.13 -10.53
N ILE A 486 -30.61 -14.99 -9.90
CA ILE A 486 -29.89 -14.90 -8.62
C ILE A 486 -30.86 -14.71 -7.46
N VAL A 487 -30.73 -15.54 -6.45
CA VAL A 487 -31.54 -15.56 -5.23
C VAL A 487 -30.66 -15.36 -4.01
N THR A 488 -31.01 -14.42 -3.15
CA THR A 488 -30.35 -14.17 -1.86
C THR A 488 -31.24 -14.47 -0.66
N ASP A 489 -32.54 -14.64 -0.89
CA ASP A 489 -33.51 -15.01 0.17
C ASP A 489 -33.37 -16.50 0.51
N LYS A 490 -32.89 -16.79 1.73
CA LYS A 490 -32.69 -18.15 2.26
C LYS A 490 -33.94 -19.01 2.23
N SER A 491 -35.15 -18.40 2.32
CA SER A 491 -36.41 -19.14 2.25
C SER A 491 -36.67 -19.82 0.89
N GLN A 492 -35.97 -19.35 -0.15
CA GLN A 492 -36.13 -19.85 -1.52
C GLN A 492 -35.06 -20.86 -1.93
N ILE A 493 -34.06 -21.17 -1.08
CA ILE A 493 -32.93 -22.05 -1.39
C ILE A 493 -33.35 -23.41 -1.94
N GLY A 494 -34.45 -23.96 -1.45
CA GLY A 494 -34.99 -25.24 -1.92
C GLY A 494 -35.52 -25.24 -3.37
N SER A 495 -35.59 -24.09 -4.02
CA SER A 495 -35.98 -23.94 -5.43
C SER A 495 -34.77 -23.65 -6.34
N CYS A 496 -33.56 -23.62 -5.80
CA CYS A 496 -32.32 -23.30 -6.53
C CYS A 496 -31.63 -24.58 -7.01
N ASP A 497 -30.78 -24.42 -8.03
CA ASP A 497 -30.03 -25.52 -8.66
C ASP A 497 -28.62 -25.66 -8.06
N MET A 498 -28.05 -24.56 -7.55
CA MET A 498 -26.74 -24.55 -6.94
C MET A 498 -26.58 -23.39 -5.93
N VAL A 499 -25.51 -23.43 -5.16
CA VAL A 499 -25.10 -22.38 -4.22
C VAL A 499 -23.75 -21.78 -4.64
N ILE A 500 -23.68 -20.46 -4.69
CA ILE A 500 -22.43 -19.71 -4.66
C ILE A 500 -22.20 -19.25 -3.22
N LEU A 501 -21.14 -19.76 -2.59
CA LEU A 501 -20.77 -19.47 -1.21
C LEU A 501 -19.59 -18.52 -1.17
N CYS A 502 -19.79 -17.25 -0.77
CA CYS A 502 -18.76 -16.21 -0.72
C CYS A 502 -18.32 -15.99 0.74
N ILE A 503 -17.14 -16.46 1.07
CA ILE A 503 -16.54 -16.37 2.42
C ILE A 503 -15.10 -15.87 2.34
N GLY A 504 -14.54 -15.43 3.46
CA GLY A 504 -13.17 -14.94 3.45
C GLY A 504 -12.70 -14.34 4.76
N GLU A 505 -11.63 -13.57 4.68
CA GLU A 505 -11.10 -12.78 5.79
C GLU A 505 -11.62 -11.33 5.73
N LYS A 506 -11.75 -10.69 6.89
CA LYS A 506 -11.99 -9.24 6.98
C LYS A 506 -10.75 -8.49 6.48
N PRO A 507 -10.89 -7.25 6.00
CA PRO A 507 -9.74 -6.39 5.70
C PRO A 507 -8.83 -6.20 6.92
N TYR A 508 -7.53 -6.09 6.66
CA TYR A 508 -6.49 -5.78 7.65
C TYR A 508 -5.24 -5.24 6.92
N ALA A 509 -4.39 -4.52 7.66
CA ALA A 509 -3.05 -4.16 7.22
C ALA A 509 -2.01 -4.45 8.30
N GLU A 510 -0.78 -4.73 7.88
CA GLU A 510 0.41 -4.94 8.69
C GLU A 510 0.19 -6.01 9.78
N TRP A 511 0.69 -5.79 11.02
CA TRP A 511 0.59 -6.75 12.13
C TRP A 511 -0.84 -7.07 12.55
N TYR A 512 -1.84 -6.24 12.22
CA TYR A 512 -3.24 -6.57 12.47
C TYR A 512 -3.72 -7.79 11.68
N GLY A 513 -3.03 -8.10 10.59
CA GLY A 513 -3.25 -9.30 9.81
C GLY A 513 -2.41 -10.51 10.25
N ASP A 514 -1.48 -10.35 11.18
CA ASP A 514 -0.70 -11.47 11.71
C ASP A 514 -1.60 -12.46 12.44
N THR A 515 -1.44 -13.76 12.17
CA THR A 515 -2.25 -14.78 12.83
C THR A 515 -1.52 -16.12 12.93
N ALA A 516 -1.72 -16.81 14.04
CA ALA A 516 -1.37 -18.22 14.19
C ALA A 516 -2.51 -19.14 13.70
N ASP A 517 -3.75 -18.61 13.68
CA ASP A 517 -4.95 -19.32 13.23
C ASP A 517 -5.26 -18.96 11.79
N MET A 518 -4.94 -19.86 10.88
CA MET A 518 -5.13 -19.73 9.44
C MET A 518 -6.52 -20.17 8.97
N SER A 519 -7.44 -20.53 9.88
CA SER A 519 -8.78 -20.99 9.52
C SER A 519 -9.63 -19.84 8.95
N VAL A 520 -10.35 -20.10 7.85
CA VAL A 520 -11.30 -19.15 7.28
C VAL A 520 -12.44 -18.77 8.25
N THR A 521 -12.68 -19.57 9.30
CA THR A 521 -13.63 -19.29 10.37
C THR A 521 -12.95 -18.81 11.67
N GLY A 522 -11.64 -18.52 11.61
CA GLY A 522 -10.85 -18.03 12.74
C GLY A 522 -11.07 -16.54 13.04
N ALA A 523 -10.15 -15.96 13.82
CA ALA A 523 -10.28 -14.59 14.34
C ALA A 523 -10.29 -13.51 13.25
N LEU A 524 -9.65 -13.77 12.11
CA LEU A 524 -9.64 -12.88 10.94
C LEU A 524 -10.74 -13.20 9.92
N GLY A 525 -11.47 -14.32 10.09
CA GLY A 525 -12.60 -14.65 9.23
C GLY A 525 -13.72 -13.62 9.32
N LEU A 526 -14.39 -13.35 8.19
CA LEU A 526 -15.59 -12.51 8.15
C LEU A 526 -16.68 -13.06 9.07
N SER A 527 -17.33 -12.16 9.78
CA SER A 527 -18.50 -12.51 10.58
C SER A 527 -19.58 -13.14 9.69
N GLY A 528 -20.06 -14.34 10.07
CA GLY A 528 -21.04 -15.08 9.26
C GLY A 528 -20.47 -16.19 8.37
N ASN A 529 -19.14 -16.33 8.19
CA ASN A 529 -18.55 -17.44 7.43
C ASN A 529 -19.10 -18.81 7.86
N ALA A 530 -19.09 -19.11 9.16
CA ALA A 530 -19.56 -20.39 9.69
C ALA A 530 -21.05 -20.64 9.43
N GLU A 531 -21.90 -19.61 9.55
CA GLU A 531 -23.35 -19.69 9.24
C GLU A 531 -23.58 -19.92 7.74
N ALA A 532 -22.82 -19.24 6.87
CA ALA A 532 -22.93 -19.40 5.43
C ALA A 532 -22.48 -20.80 4.99
N ILE A 533 -21.37 -21.31 5.50
CA ILE A 533 -20.90 -22.67 5.26
C ILE A 533 -21.93 -23.70 5.69
N LYS A 534 -22.53 -23.51 6.87
CA LYS A 534 -23.61 -24.38 7.36
C LYS A 534 -24.84 -24.31 6.46
N THR A 535 -25.25 -23.12 6.03
CA THR A 535 -26.42 -22.92 5.14
C THR A 535 -26.22 -23.63 3.81
N ALA A 536 -25.05 -23.50 3.20
CA ALA A 536 -24.71 -24.21 1.97
C ALA A 536 -24.74 -25.74 2.17
N ALA A 537 -24.15 -26.25 3.24
CA ALA A 537 -24.15 -27.69 3.54
C ALA A 537 -25.56 -28.24 3.80
N ASP A 538 -26.40 -27.53 4.55
CA ASP A 538 -27.78 -27.95 4.89
C ASP A 538 -28.68 -27.97 3.64
N SER A 539 -28.36 -27.22 2.59
CA SER A 539 -29.14 -27.19 1.35
C SER A 539 -29.05 -28.49 0.55
N GLY A 540 -27.95 -29.21 0.67
CA GLY A 540 -27.66 -30.41 -0.14
C GLY A 540 -27.43 -30.12 -1.63
N LEU A 541 -27.38 -28.87 -2.05
CA LEU A 541 -27.12 -28.44 -3.43
C LEU A 541 -25.62 -28.45 -3.77
N PRO A 542 -25.25 -28.63 -5.05
CA PRO A 542 -23.89 -28.37 -5.49
C PRO A 542 -23.44 -26.98 -5.06
N THR A 543 -22.24 -26.88 -4.47
CA THR A 543 -21.74 -25.62 -3.91
C THR A 543 -20.42 -25.22 -4.56
N VAL A 544 -20.35 -24.01 -5.09
CA VAL A 544 -19.12 -23.35 -5.51
C VAL A 544 -18.71 -22.37 -4.42
N ALA A 545 -17.60 -22.62 -3.75
CA ALA A 545 -17.05 -21.70 -2.76
C ALA A 545 -16.09 -20.71 -3.42
N LEU A 546 -16.31 -19.43 -3.15
CA LEU A 546 -15.46 -18.31 -3.52
C LEU A 546 -14.78 -17.80 -2.26
N ILE A 547 -13.44 -17.80 -2.24
CA ILE A 547 -12.65 -17.44 -1.06
C ILE A 547 -11.97 -16.10 -1.28
N THR A 548 -12.37 -15.09 -0.49
CA THR A 548 -11.78 -13.75 -0.49
C THR A 548 -10.85 -13.62 0.70
N ALA A 549 -9.54 -13.58 0.49
CA ALA A 549 -8.56 -13.52 1.59
C ALA A 549 -7.20 -12.98 1.13
N GLY A 550 -6.49 -12.32 2.02
CA GLY A 550 -5.14 -11.81 1.75
C GLY A 550 -4.03 -12.86 1.74
N ARG A 551 -4.39 -14.16 1.85
CA ARG A 551 -3.47 -15.29 1.96
C ARG A 551 -4.14 -16.62 1.63
N ASN A 552 -3.37 -17.70 1.57
CA ASN A 552 -3.87 -19.06 1.43
C ASN A 552 -4.42 -19.56 2.78
N VAL A 553 -5.71 -19.29 3.07
CA VAL A 553 -6.38 -19.71 4.32
C VAL A 553 -6.64 -21.22 4.35
N ILE A 554 -6.62 -21.82 5.53
CA ILE A 554 -6.88 -23.26 5.70
C ILE A 554 -8.37 -23.54 5.58
N ILE A 555 -8.75 -24.34 4.56
CA ILE A 555 -10.11 -24.73 4.22
C ILE A 555 -10.29 -26.26 4.12
N SER A 556 -9.28 -27.03 4.51
CA SER A 556 -9.22 -28.48 4.30
C SER A 556 -10.42 -29.25 4.88
N GLU A 557 -10.98 -28.79 6.01
CA GLU A 557 -12.16 -29.43 6.63
C GLU A 557 -13.49 -29.26 5.84
N TYR A 558 -13.51 -28.27 4.91
CA TYR A 558 -14.70 -27.94 4.13
C TYR A 558 -14.58 -28.37 2.66
N LEU A 559 -13.36 -28.50 2.13
CA LEU A 559 -13.09 -28.66 0.70
C LEU A 559 -13.81 -29.87 0.08
N ASP A 560 -13.92 -30.99 0.82
CA ASP A 560 -14.62 -32.18 0.35
C ASP A 560 -16.14 -32.00 0.27
N LYS A 561 -16.68 -31.04 0.99
CA LYS A 561 -18.12 -30.74 1.05
C LYS A 561 -18.58 -29.83 -0.09
N TRP A 562 -17.67 -29.14 -0.74
CA TRP A 562 -17.95 -28.27 -1.87
C TRP A 562 -17.72 -29.01 -3.20
N ASP A 563 -18.54 -28.73 -4.19
CA ASP A 563 -18.35 -29.27 -5.54
C ASP A 563 -17.13 -28.62 -6.21
N SER A 564 -17.05 -27.29 -6.12
CA SER A 564 -15.93 -26.50 -6.63
C SER A 564 -15.47 -25.47 -5.61
N CYS A 565 -14.21 -25.04 -5.72
CA CYS A 565 -13.65 -23.98 -4.87
C CYS A 565 -12.68 -23.13 -5.67
N ILE A 566 -12.83 -21.79 -5.57
CA ILE A 566 -12.01 -20.81 -6.27
C ILE A 566 -11.46 -19.82 -5.24
N MET A 567 -10.15 -19.62 -5.25
CA MET A 567 -9.50 -18.54 -4.50
C MET A 567 -9.55 -17.26 -5.33
N LEU A 568 -10.17 -16.22 -4.81
CA LEU A 568 -10.26 -14.91 -5.43
C LEU A 568 -9.14 -13.97 -4.97
N TYR A 569 -8.55 -14.23 -3.81
CA TYR A 569 -7.68 -13.32 -3.09
C TYR A 569 -8.37 -11.97 -2.81
N LEU A 570 -7.72 -10.84 -3.13
CA LEU A 570 -8.23 -9.48 -2.96
C LEU A 570 -8.32 -8.79 -4.33
N PRO A 571 -9.40 -9.05 -5.09
CA PRO A 571 -9.50 -8.69 -6.50
C PRO A 571 -9.82 -7.21 -6.77
N GLY A 572 -10.02 -6.39 -5.73
CA GLY A 572 -10.30 -4.96 -5.88
C GLY A 572 -11.73 -4.64 -6.28
N SER A 573 -11.96 -3.38 -6.70
CA SER A 573 -13.29 -2.81 -6.99
C SER A 573 -14.03 -3.50 -8.16
N GLU A 574 -13.29 -4.13 -9.07
CA GLU A 574 -13.84 -4.89 -10.21
C GLU A 574 -13.97 -6.40 -9.91
N GLY A 575 -13.73 -6.81 -8.67
CA GLY A 575 -13.72 -8.22 -8.27
C GLY A 575 -15.05 -8.94 -8.48
N GLY A 576 -16.18 -8.28 -8.23
CA GLY A 576 -17.51 -8.83 -8.50
C GLY A 576 -17.74 -9.06 -9.99
N ASN A 577 -17.42 -8.08 -10.82
CA ASN A 577 -17.50 -8.18 -12.27
C ASN A 577 -16.63 -9.30 -12.83
N ALA A 578 -15.39 -9.43 -12.34
CA ALA A 578 -14.48 -10.48 -12.71
C ALA A 578 -15.01 -11.88 -12.30
N ALA A 579 -15.62 -12.01 -11.10
CA ALA A 579 -16.23 -13.25 -10.64
C ALA A 579 -17.42 -13.66 -11.52
N ALA A 580 -18.25 -12.71 -11.93
CA ALA A 580 -19.35 -12.97 -12.85
C ALA A 580 -18.84 -13.43 -14.23
N ASP A 581 -17.80 -12.79 -14.77
CA ASP A 581 -17.20 -13.17 -16.07
C ASP A 581 -16.65 -14.60 -16.05
N VAL A 582 -15.96 -14.97 -14.97
CA VAL A 582 -15.39 -16.30 -14.81
C VAL A 582 -16.49 -17.36 -14.61
N LEU A 583 -17.46 -17.11 -13.72
CA LEU A 583 -18.54 -18.06 -13.44
C LEU A 583 -19.49 -18.27 -14.61
N THR A 584 -19.57 -17.34 -15.56
CA THR A 584 -20.35 -17.44 -16.81
C THR A 584 -19.52 -17.90 -18.01
N LYS A 585 -18.27 -18.29 -17.83
CA LYS A 585 -17.31 -18.70 -18.90
C LYS A 585 -17.03 -17.62 -19.94
N LYS A 586 -17.24 -16.35 -19.60
CA LYS A 586 -16.86 -15.24 -20.48
C LYS A 586 -15.34 -15.08 -20.51
N VAL A 587 -14.67 -15.36 -19.40
CA VAL A 587 -13.21 -15.36 -19.23
C VAL A 587 -12.77 -16.71 -18.66
N GLU A 588 -11.67 -17.26 -19.16
CA GLU A 588 -11.06 -18.48 -18.62
C GLU A 588 -10.24 -18.17 -17.36
N MET A 589 -10.31 -19.05 -16.35
CA MET A 589 -9.45 -18.98 -15.18
C MET A 589 -8.04 -19.52 -15.52
N THR A 590 -7.06 -18.63 -15.53
CA THR A 590 -5.65 -18.98 -15.82
C THR A 590 -4.78 -18.92 -14.58
N GLY A 591 -5.27 -18.32 -13.51
CA GLY A 591 -4.55 -18.07 -12.26
C GLY A 591 -3.91 -19.32 -11.66
N THR A 592 -2.73 -19.12 -11.08
CA THR A 592 -1.95 -20.15 -10.40
C THR A 592 -1.55 -19.67 -9.01
N LEU A 593 -1.35 -20.59 -8.07
CA LEU A 593 -0.90 -20.24 -6.73
C LEU A 593 0.38 -19.38 -6.79
N PRO A 594 0.37 -18.17 -6.22
CA PRO A 594 1.56 -17.33 -6.14
C PRO A 594 2.51 -17.80 -5.04
N MET A 595 2.04 -18.65 -4.13
CA MET A 595 2.79 -19.22 -3.01
C MET A 595 2.21 -20.58 -2.61
N PRO A 596 2.96 -21.41 -1.85
CA PRO A 596 2.47 -22.72 -1.43
C PRO A 596 1.16 -22.65 -0.65
N TYR A 597 0.27 -23.60 -0.87
CA TYR A 597 -0.97 -23.78 -0.12
C TYR A 597 -0.84 -24.88 0.92
N TYR A 598 -1.21 -24.60 2.16
CA TYR A 598 -1.10 -25.52 3.28
C TYR A 598 -2.48 -26.04 3.70
N SER A 599 -2.58 -27.32 4.03
CA SER A 599 -3.81 -27.92 4.54
C SER A 599 -3.92 -27.86 6.07
N SER A 600 -2.83 -27.53 6.76
CA SER A 600 -2.78 -27.34 8.22
C SER A 600 -1.62 -26.45 8.64
N VAL A 601 -1.72 -25.88 9.85
CA VAL A 601 -0.63 -25.07 10.45
C VAL A 601 0.64 -25.91 10.66
N ASP A 602 0.50 -27.22 10.92
CA ASP A 602 1.66 -28.12 11.09
C ASP A 602 2.51 -28.20 9.81
N GLN A 603 1.90 -28.09 8.63
CA GLN A 603 2.64 -28.06 7.36
C GLN A 603 3.46 -26.77 7.23
N ILE A 604 2.96 -25.62 7.69
CA ILE A 604 3.70 -24.36 7.68
C ILE A 604 4.96 -24.46 8.54
N ASN A 605 4.86 -25.10 9.71
CA ASN A 605 5.98 -25.28 10.64
C ASN A 605 6.94 -26.43 10.24
N GLY A 606 6.52 -27.27 9.30
CA GLY A 606 7.24 -28.46 8.87
C GLY A 606 7.85 -28.34 7.47
N SER A 607 7.95 -29.46 6.83
CA SER A 607 8.34 -29.55 5.41
C SER A 607 7.17 -30.07 4.58
N GLY A 608 6.85 -29.37 3.52
CA GLY A 608 5.82 -29.74 2.54
C GLY A 608 4.58 -28.87 2.63
N CYS A 609 3.84 -28.88 1.54
CA CYS A 609 2.59 -28.15 1.38
C CYS A 609 1.53 -29.08 0.77
N TRP A 610 0.28 -28.66 0.76
CA TRP A 610 -0.78 -29.37 0.04
C TRP A 610 -0.61 -29.22 -1.47
N LYS A 611 -0.37 -27.99 -1.94
CA LYS A 611 -0.08 -27.64 -3.34
C LYS A 611 1.02 -26.58 -3.38
N ASP A 612 1.84 -26.64 -4.40
CA ASP A 612 3.01 -25.78 -4.55
C ASP A 612 2.72 -24.55 -5.43
N THR A 613 3.59 -23.58 -5.38
CA THR A 613 3.59 -22.40 -6.26
C THR A 613 3.45 -22.80 -7.73
N GLY A 614 2.64 -22.07 -8.47
CA GLY A 614 2.39 -22.34 -9.90
C GLY A 614 1.33 -23.41 -10.17
N TRP A 615 0.70 -23.98 -9.14
CA TRP A 615 -0.38 -24.97 -9.28
C TRP A 615 -1.76 -24.34 -9.44
N ASN A 616 -2.65 -25.01 -10.16
CA ASN A 616 -4.11 -24.88 -10.09
C ASN A 616 -4.79 -26.21 -10.41
N ALA A 617 -6.09 -26.36 -10.09
CA ALA A 617 -6.80 -27.62 -10.21
C ALA A 617 -6.97 -28.12 -11.66
N PHE A 618 -6.90 -27.23 -12.65
CA PHE A 618 -6.99 -27.63 -14.06
C PHE A 618 -5.74 -28.34 -14.56
N LYS A 619 -4.58 -28.09 -13.94
CA LYS A 619 -3.31 -28.76 -14.31
C LYS A 619 -3.24 -30.23 -13.87
N ASP A 620 -4.06 -30.62 -12.87
CA ASP A 620 -4.12 -32.02 -12.42
C ASP A 620 -4.97 -32.93 -13.35
N THR A 621 -5.68 -32.34 -14.33
CA THR A 621 -6.60 -33.07 -15.24
C THR A 621 -5.99 -33.42 -16.60
N VAL A 622 -4.70 -33.09 -16.82
CA VAL A 622 -3.96 -33.38 -18.08
C VAL A 622 -3.07 -34.60 -17.96
#